data_fec87aa78ad5ebc5431eb7c1ce9d864c
#
_entry.id   fec87aa78ad5ebc5431eb7c1ce9d864c
#
_cell.length_a   1.000
_cell.length_b   1.000
_cell.length_c   1.000
_cell.angle_alpha   90.00
_cell.angle_beta   90.00
_cell.angle_gamma   90.00
#
_symmetry.space_group_name_H-M   'P 1'
#
loop_
_entity.id
_entity.type
_entity.pdbx_description
1 polymer ?
#
loop_
_entity_poly.entity_id
_entity_poly.type
_entity_poly.pdbx_seq_one_letter_code
_entity_poly.pdbx_strand_id
1 'polypeptide(L)'
;MLKYPAKIYREGEHYLVSFPDLENVNTFGSTLEEALQNAEEALNGCLESDFERNFHISTPSRCEGKGIHCIPVQPHIAVALLLRKLRADQSQIEIARKLNISYQVYQRLENPRKSNPTLKTLEKIARVYGKKMELDFI
;
A
#
# COMPACT_ATOMS: atom_id res chain seq x y z
N MET A 1 2.63 -6.71 -6.80
CA MET A 1 1.95 -6.21 -5.59
C MET A 1 2.84 -5.21 -4.87
N LEU A 2 2.25 -4.21 -4.24
CA LEU A 2 2.99 -3.16 -3.54
C LEU A 2 3.65 -3.70 -2.27
N LYS A 3 4.96 -3.50 -2.14
CA LYS A 3 5.77 -3.94 -0.99
C LYS A 3 6.76 -2.86 -0.61
N TYR A 4 7.05 -2.75 0.68
CA TYR A 4 8.07 -1.83 1.18
C TYR A 4 9.23 -2.61 1.78
N PRO A 5 10.48 -2.18 1.53
CA PRO A 5 11.63 -2.78 2.19
C PRO A 5 11.66 -2.42 3.67
N ALA A 6 11.93 -3.41 4.50
CA ALA A 6 12.17 -3.22 5.92
C ALA A 6 13.54 -3.77 6.27
N LYS A 7 14.31 -3.00 7.03
CA LYS A 7 15.58 -3.44 7.57
C LYS A 7 15.32 -4.11 8.92
N ILE A 8 15.67 -5.37 9.01
CA ILE A 8 15.50 -6.16 10.23
C ILE A 8 16.86 -6.66 10.69
N TYR A 9 17.21 -6.38 11.92
CA TYR A 9 18.46 -6.82 12.51
C TYR A 9 18.26 -7.20 13.97
N ARG A 10 19.08 -8.15 14.41
CA ARG A 10 19.05 -8.62 15.79
C ARG A 10 19.87 -7.69 16.69
N GLU A 11 19.27 -7.29 17.80
CA GLU A 11 19.95 -6.55 18.86
C GLU A 11 19.56 -7.16 20.21
N GLY A 12 20.53 -7.81 20.86
CA GLY A 12 20.27 -8.55 22.08
C GLY A 12 19.30 -9.71 21.85
N GLU A 13 18.19 -9.71 22.57
CA GLU A 13 17.14 -10.73 22.47
C GLU A 13 16.00 -10.34 21.52
N HIS A 14 16.11 -9.17 20.87
CA HIS A 14 15.06 -8.63 20.02
C HIS A 14 15.52 -8.48 18.57
N TYR A 15 14.55 -8.55 17.68
CA TYR A 15 14.70 -8.17 16.27
C TYR A 15 14.08 -6.79 16.07
N LEU A 16 14.90 -5.82 15.66
CA LEU A 16 14.45 -4.45 15.41
C LEU A 16 14.11 -4.28 13.94
N VAL A 17 13.04 -3.53 13.69
CA VAL A 17 12.53 -3.26 12.34
C VAL A 17 12.49 -1.77 12.09
N SER A 18 13.04 -1.35 10.96
CA SER A 18 12.91 0.02 10.47
C SER A 18 12.60 0.01 8.98
N PHE A 19 11.92 1.07 8.51
CA PHE A 19 11.57 1.21 7.10
C PHE A 19 12.37 2.36 6.50
N PRO A 20 13.30 2.08 5.55
CA PRO A 20 14.11 3.15 4.94
C PRO A 20 13.30 4.23 4.23
N ASP A 21 12.15 3.88 3.68
CA ASP A 21 11.31 4.81 2.91
C ASP A 21 10.27 5.55 3.75
N LEU A 22 10.12 5.20 5.03
CA LEU A 22 9.09 5.75 5.91
C LEU A 22 9.72 6.26 7.20
N GLU A 23 9.56 7.54 7.47
CA GLU A 23 10.07 8.13 8.69
C GLU A 23 9.26 7.69 9.92
N ASN A 24 9.96 7.45 11.01
CA ASN A 24 9.36 7.15 12.32
C ASN A 24 8.48 5.90 12.37
N VAL A 25 8.65 4.98 11.44
CA VAL A 25 7.97 3.69 11.46
C VAL A 25 8.97 2.63 11.92
N ASN A 26 8.90 2.31 13.20
CA ASN A 26 9.80 1.33 13.82
C ASN A 26 8.98 0.36 14.67
N THR A 27 9.40 -0.88 14.69
CA THR A 27 8.80 -1.90 15.55
C THR A 27 9.86 -2.94 15.92
N PHE A 28 9.47 -3.96 16.63
CA PHE A 28 10.37 -5.04 17.02
C PHE A 28 9.59 -6.33 17.29
N GLY A 29 10.31 -7.43 17.45
CA GLY A 29 9.76 -8.70 17.86
C GLY A 29 10.78 -9.52 18.61
N SER A 30 10.33 -10.47 19.39
CA SER A 30 11.19 -11.42 20.12
C SER A 30 11.74 -12.50 19.20
N THR A 31 11.07 -12.76 18.09
CA THR A 31 11.48 -13.67 17.03
C THR A 31 11.42 -12.96 15.69
N LEU A 32 12.10 -13.51 14.69
CA LEU A 32 12.01 -12.96 13.33
C LEU A 32 10.58 -13.00 12.81
N GLU A 33 9.86 -14.07 13.07
CA GLU A 33 8.46 -14.21 12.64
C GLU A 33 7.57 -13.14 13.26
N GLU A 34 7.71 -12.91 14.57
CA GLU A 34 6.97 -11.84 15.27
C GLU A 34 7.34 -10.46 14.74
N ALA A 35 8.64 -10.22 14.50
CA ALA A 35 9.11 -8.95 13.93
C ALA A 35 8.51 -8.69 12.54
N LEU A 36 8.43 -9.72 11.69
CA LEU A 36 7.81 -9.61 10.36
C LEU A 36 6.31 -9.31 10.45
N GLN A 37 5.61 -9.96 11.37
CA GLN A 37 4.18 -9.72 11.60
C GLN A 37 3.95 -8.29 12.10
N ASN A 38 4.73 -7.86 13.08
CA ASN A 38 4.64 -6.49 13.61
C ASN A 38 5.04 -5.45 12.55
N ALA A 39 5.99 -5.77 11.68
CA ALA A 39 6.35 -4.90 10.56
C ALA A 39 5.19 -4.68 9.60
N GLU A 40 4.44 -5.74 9.29
CA GLU A 40 3.27 -5.65 8.42
C GLU A 40 2.18 -4.78 9.05
N GLU A 41 1.89 -4.95 10.33
CA GLU A 41 0.93 -4.14 11.05
C GLU A 41 1.35 -2.66 11.10
N ALA A 42 2.62 -2.40 11.41
CA ALA A 42 3.16 -1.04 11.49
C ALA A 42 3.13 -0.34 10.12
N LEU A 43 3.52 -1.03 9.06
CA LEU A 43 3.49 -0.50 7.70
C LEU A 43 2.07 -0.10 7.28
N ASN A 44 1.15 -1.02 7.40
CA ASN A 44 -0.22 -0.81 6.92
C ASN A 44 -0.96 0.24 7.76
N GLY A 45 -0.75 0.26 9.06
CA GLY A 45 -1.27 1.31 9.94
C GLY A 45 -0.71 2.69 9.61
N CYS A 46 0.58 2.77 9.30
CA CYS A 46 1.21 4.02 8.88
C CYS A 46 0.61 4.55 7.57
N LEU A 47 0.46 3.69 6.57
CA LEU A 47 -0.09 4.10 5.27
C LEU A 47 -1.52 4.62 5.38
N GLU A 48 -2.36 3.96 6.18
CA GLU A 48 -3.72 4.45 6.45
C GLU A 48 -3.71 5.79 7.16
N SER A 49 -2.88 5.94 8.18
CA SER A 49 -2.78 7.16 8.96
C SER A 49 -2.26 8.34 8.12
N ASP A 50 -1.23 8.12 7.32
CA ASP A 50 -0.67 9.15 6.45
C ASP A 50 -1.67 9.60 5.40
N PHE A 51 -2.46 8.68 4.87
CA PHE A 51 -3.55 9.03 3.95
C PHE A 51 -4.57 9.95 4.64
N GLU A 52 -5.03 9.59 5.83
CA GLU A 52 -6.03 10.39 6.57
C GLU A 52 -5.54 11.78 6.92
N ARG A 53 -4.26 11.90 7.29
CA ARG A 53 -3.63 13.18 7.63
C ARG A 53 -3.20 13.96 6.40
N ASN A 54 -3.42 13.43 5.23
CA ASN A 54 -2.99 14.04 3.96
C ASN A 54 -1.48 14.25 3.89
N PHE A 55 -0.72 13.36 4.52
CA PHE A 55 0.73 13.36 4.45
C PHE A 55 1.20 12.72 3.15
N HIS A 56 2.37 13.12 2.70
CA HIS A 56 3.00 12.50 1.54
C HIS A 56 3.34 11.03 1.83
N ILE A 57 2.95 10.14 0.94
CA ILE A 57 3.29 8.73 1.02
C ILE A 57 4.41 8.44 0.03
N SER A 58 5.59 8.12 0.56
CA SER A 58 6.76 7.83 -0.26
C SER A 58 6.58 6.53 -1.05
N THR A 59 7.03 6.56 -2.31
CA THR A 59 7.08 5.36 -3.15
C THR A 59 8.12 4.40 -2.58
N PRO A 60 7.84 3.10 -2.52
CA PRO A 60 8.82 2.14 -2.00
C PRO A 60 10.03 2.00 -2.92
N SER A 61 11.21 1.93 -2.32
CA SER A 61 12.44 1.58 -3.01
C SER A 61 12.52 0.06 -3.25
N ARG A 62 13.59 -0.40 -3.91
CA ARG A 62 13.77 -1.82 -4.18
C ARG A 62 14.02 -2.59 -2.89
N CYS A 63 13.43 -3.78 -2.80
CA CYS A 63 13.66 -4.71 -1.70
C CYS A 63 14.95 -5.51 -1.95
N GLU A 64 16.09 -4.85 -1.86
CA GLU A 64 17.39 -5.45 -2.11
C GLU A 64 18.34 -5.16 -0.94
N GLY A 65 19.22 -6.09 -0.66
CA GLY A 65 20.28 -5.91 0.31
C GLY A 65 20.20 -6.87 1.48
N LYS A 66 21.32 -6.97 2.21
CA LYS A 66 21.43 -7.80 3.39
C LYS A 66 20.56 -7.25 4.52
N GLY A 67 19.79 -8.11 5.15
CA GLY A 67 18.91 -7.74 6.24
C GLY A 67 17.64 -7.02 5.79
N ILE A 68 17.38 -6.93 4.49
CA ILE A 68 16.18 -6.32 3.93
C ILE A 68 15.12 -7.39 3.67
N HIS A 69 13.93 -7.14 4.20
CA HIS A 69 12.76 -7.98 3.97
C HIS A 69 11.67 -7.16 3.27
N CYS A 70 10.99 -7.77 2.31
CA CYS A 70 9.89 -7.13 1.62
C CYS A 70 8.61 -7.31 2.41
N ILE A 71 8.05 -6.22 2.90
CA ILE A 71 6.82 -6.26 3.70
C ILE A 71 5.63 -5.91 2.79
N PRO A 72 4.63 -6.79 2.70
CA PRO A 72 3.51 -6.55 1.80
C PRO A 72 2.55 -5.49 2.33
N VAL A 73 2.03 -4.68 1.41
CA VAL A 73 0.90 -3.80 1.68
C VAL A 73 -0.38 -4.61 1.53
N GLN A 74 -1.30 -4.48 2.47
CA GLN A 74 -2.59 -5.18 2.39
C GLN A 74 -3.34 -4.80 1.11
N PRO A 75 -4.04 -5.74 0.47
CA PRO A 75 -4.63 -5.51 -0.87
C PRO A 75 -5.53 -4.28 -0.97
N HIS A 76 -6.39 -4.04 0.02
CA HIS A 76 -7.31 -2.89 0.00
C HIS A 76 -6.57 -1.55 0.08
N ILE A 77 -5.47 -1.50 0.84
CA ILE A 77 -4.63 -0.31 0.92
C ILE A 77 -3.84 -0.15 -0.39
N ALA A 78 -3.26 -1.24 -0.88
CA ALA A 78 -2.50 -1.24 -2.13
C ALA A 78 -3.35 -0.75 -3.32
N VAL A 79 -4.58 -1.21 -3.45
CA VAL A 79 -5.50 -0.79 -4.51
C VAL A 79 -5.75 0.72 -4.43
N ALA A 80 -6.06 1.24 -3.25
CA ALA A 80 -6.32 2.67 -3.07
C ALA A 80 -5.11 3.53 -3.49
N LEU A 81 -3.91 3.14 -3.08
CA LEU A 81 -2.68 3.86 -3.42
C LEU A 81 -2.33 3.74 -4.91
N LEU A 82 -2.52 2.56 -5.49
CA LEU A 82 -2.28 2.35 -6.92
C LEU A 82 -3.24 3.17 -7.79
N LEU A 83 -4.51 3.26 -7.40
CA LEU A 83 -5.50 4.08 -8.11
C LEU A 83 -5.12 5.56 -8.08
N ARG A 84 -4.67 6.06 -6.93
CA ARG A 84 -4.18 7.45 -6.84
C ARG A 84 -3.00 7.69 -7.77
N LYS A 85 -2.06 6.76 -7.80
CA LYS A 85 -0.89 6.84 -8.68
C LYS A 85 -1.28 6.82 -10.15
N LEU A 86 -2.20 5.94 -10.56
CA LEU A 86 -2.68 5.85 -11.94
C LEU A 86 -3.43 7.11 -12.37
N ARG A 87 -4.23 7.67 -11.46
CA ARG A 87 -4.98 8.89 -11.74
C ARG A 87 -4.07 10.09 -11.93
N ALA A 88 -2.99 10.17 -11.18
CA ALA A 88 -2.00 11.26 -11.24
C ALA A 88 -2.69 12.64 -11.16
N ASP A 89 -2.53 13.49 -12.17
CA ASP A 89 -3.07 14.85 -12.19
C ASP A 89 -4.52 14.96 -12.68
N GLN A 90 -5.11 13.85 -13.11
CA GLN A 90 -6.50 13.83 -13.52
C GLN A 90 -7.42 13.99 -12.30
N SER A 91 -8.57 14.65 -12.47
CA SER A 91 -9.52 14.80 -11.37
C SER A 91 -10.25 13.49 -11.08
N GLN A 92 -10.64 13.32 -9.82
CA GLN A 92 -11.45 12.15 -9.43
C GLN A 92 -12.82 12.16 -10.14
N ILE A 93 -13.36 13.34 -10.39
CA ILE A 93 -14.63 13.50 -11.12
C ILE A 93 -14.50 12.98 -12.55
N GLU A 94 -13.40 13.28 -13.24
CA GLU A 94 -13.18 12.79 -14.60
C GLU A 94 -13.10 11.27 -14.66
N ILE A 95 -12.37 10.67 -13.74
CA ILE A 95 -12.23 9.21 -13.68
C ILE A 95 -13.58 8.56 -13.34
N ALA A 96 -14.31 9.11 -12.38
CA ALA A 96 -15.65 8.62 -12.03
C ALA A 96 -16.58 8.64 -13.25
N ARG A 97 -16.53 9.71 -14.05
CA ARG A 97 -17.32 9.83 -15.28
C ARG A 97 -16.93 8.74 -16.29
N LYS A 98 -15.64 8.52 -16.51
CA LYS A 98 -15.15 7.47 -17.42
C LYS A 98 -15.57 6.07 -16.98
N LEU A 99 -15.66 5.84 -15.68
CA LEU A 99 -16.10 4.58 -15.09
C LEU A 99 -17.62 4.45 -14.99
N ASN A 100 -18.36 5.52 -15.28
CA ASN A 100 -19.81 5.57 -15.13
C ASN A 100 -20.26 5.25 -13.70
N ILE A 101 -19.58 5.83 -12.72
CA ILE A 101 -19.92 5.73 -11.30
C ILE A 101 -19.99 7.14 -10.69
N SER A 102 -20.60 7.26 -9.52
CA SER A 102 -20.65 8.55 -8.82
C SER A 102 -19.27 8.96 -8.30
N TYR A 103 -19.08 10.26 -8.11
CA TYR A 103 -17.87 10.81 -7.52
C TYR A 103 -17.62 10.23 -6.13
N GLN A 104 -18.66 10.09 -5.32
CA GLN A 104 -18.57 9.55 -3.98
C GLN A 104 -18.11 8.08 -3.97
N VAL A 105 -18.61 7.30 -4.90
CA VAL A 105 -18.19 5.90 -5.06
C VAL A 105 -16.71 5.83 -5.43
N TYR A 106 -16.27 6.65 -6.39
CA TYR A 106 -14.86 6.67 -6.78
C TYR A 106 -13.95 7.13 -5.63
N GLN A 107 -14.37 8.16 -4.89
CA GLN A 107 -13.63 8.67 -3.74
C GLN A 107 -13.30 7.57 -2.72
N ARG A 108 -14.24 6.67 -2.48
CA ARG A 108 -14.04 5.52 -1.58
C ARG A 108 -12.98 4.55 -2.10
N LEU A 109 -12.89 4.38 -3.41
CA LEU A 109 -11.89 3.48 -4.01
C LEU A 109 -10.47 3.93 -3.73
N GLU A 110 -10.24 5.23 -3.64
CA GLU A 110 -8.92 5.80 -3.32
C GLU A 110 -8.66 5.98 -1.82
N ASN A 111 -9.61 5.59 -0.98
CA ASN A 111 -9.47 5.68 0.48
C ASN A 111 -9.05 4.30 1.03
N PRO A 112 -7.84 4.15 1.62
CA PRO A 112 -7.34 2.85 2.09
C PRO A 112 -8.25 2.13 3.09
N ARG A 113 -9.01 2.86 3.90
CA ARG A 113 -9.92 2.27 4.88
C ARG A 113 -11.24 1.81 4.30
N LYS A 114 -11.65 2.40 3.18
CA LYS A 114 -12.96 2.18 2.58
C LYS A 114 -12.90 1.43 1.27
N SER A 115 -11.72 1.31 0.67
CA SER A 115 -11.55 0.69 -0.65
C SER A 115 -11.92 -0.78 -0.61
N ASN A 116 -12.92 -1.14 -1.38
CA ASN A 116 -13.37 -2.53 -1.53
C ASN A 116 -14.03 -2.72 -2.89
N PRO A 117 -13.29 -2.54 -3.99
CA PRO A 117 -13.85 -2.71 -5.32
C PRO A 117 -14.11 -4.17 -5.64
N THR A 118 -15.11 -4.42 -6.47
CA THR A 118 -15.31 -5.76 -7.05
C THR A 118 -14.25 -6.02 -8.13
N LEU A 119 -14.05 -7.29 -8.49
CA LEU A 119 -13.16 -7.65 -9.58
C LEU A 119 -13.59 -6.99 -10.90
N LYS A 120 -14.88 -6.91 -11.15
CA LYS A 120 -15.42 -6.24 -12.35
C LYS A 120 -15.10 -4.76 -12.38
N THR A 121 -15.17 -4.09 -11.23
CA THR A 121 -14.78 -2.67 -11.11
C THR A 121 -13.30 -2.50 -11.38
N LEU A 122 -12.45 -3.37 -10.85
CA LEU A 122 -11.00 -3.32 -11.10
C LEU A 122 -10.68 -3.53 -12.59
N GLU A 123 -11.37 -4.44 -13.27
CA GLU A 123 -11.19 -4.63 -14.71
C GLU A 123 -11.58 -3.39 -15.52
N LYS A 124 -12.69 -2.74 -15.15
CA LYS A 124 -13.12 -1.48 -15.78
C LYS A 124 -12.06 -0.39 -15.60
N ILE A 125 -11.53 -0.27 -14.40
CA ILE A 125 -10.48 0.72 -14.10
C ILE A 125 -9.24 0.44 -14.94
N ALA A 126 -8.81 -0.81 -15.02
CA ALA A 126 -7.67 -1.19 -15.84
C ALA A 126 -7.87 -0.78 -17.31
N ARG A 127 -9.05 -1.00 -17.87
CA ARG A 127 -9.36 -0.61 -19.25
C ARG A 127 -9.30 0.91 -19.46
N VAL A 128 -9.80 1.69 -18.51
CA VAL A 128 -9.74 3.16 -18.59
C VAL A 128 -8.30 3.65 -18.72
N TYR A 129 -7.36 2.98 -18.06
CA TYR A 129 -5.95 3.31 -18.10
C TYR A 129 -5.16 2.51 -19.16
N GLY A 130 -5.84 1.77 -20.05
CA GLY A 130 -5.18 0.96 -21.07
C GLY A 130 -4.33 -0.16 -20.50
N LYS A 131 -4.69 -0.69 -19.34
CA LYS A 131 -3.93 -1.71 -18.63
C LYS A 131 -4.74 -3.00 -18.48
N LYS A 132 -4.04 -4.06 -18.10
CA LYS A 132 -4.66 -5.36 -17.78
C LYS A 132 -4.46 -5.63 -16.30
N MET A 133 -5.47 -6.26 -15.69
CA MET A 133 -5.39 -6.74 -14.33
C MET A 133 -4.90 -8.18 -14.32
N GLU A 134 -3.93 -8.46 -13.48
CA GLU A 134 -3.51 -9.82 -13.17
C GLU A 134 -3.75 -10.07 -11.68
N LEU A 135 -4.19 -11.28 -11.36
CA LEU A 135 -4.44 -11.69 -9.99
C LEU A 135 -3.74 -13.01 -9.73
N ASP A 136 -2.99 -13.07 -8.65
CA ASP A 136 -2.28 -14.28 -8.27
C ASP A 136 -2.27 -14.46 -6.75
N PHE A 137 -2.22 -15.71 -6.31
CA PHE A 137 -2.04 -16.10 -4.92
C PHE A 137 -0.68 -16.75 -4.78
N ILE A 138 0.18 -16.18 -3.99
CA ILE A 138 1.56 -16.63 -3.80
C ILE A 138 1.78 -17.24 -2.42
#